data_e16562786d1e1042336a016bfe4da16f
#
_entry.id   e16562786d1e1042336a016bfe4da16f
#
_cell.length_a   1.000
_cell.length_b   1.000
_cell.length_c   1.000
_cell.angle_alpha   90.00
_cell.angle_beta   90.00
_cell.angle_gamma   90.00
#
_symmetry.space_group_name_H-M   'P 1'
#
loop_
_entity.id
_entity.type
_entity.pdbx_description
1 polymer ?
#
loop_
_entity_poly.entity_id
_entity_poly.type
_entity_poly.pdbx_seq_one_letter_code
_entity_poly.pdbx_strand_id
1 'polypeptide(L)'
;MTDQGPSAVRGVALVTGGARRIGRVICLTLAKAGYDVAVHHHASGEDARTLADEIAALGRRSCLLQADLTDETRVRALVPAAAEALGPVTVLVNNASVFEDDRIGGLSRESWDRHLETNLRAPLVLAEAFAAQTVEGVIVNLLDQKVLKPDPRFFSYSLSRNGLWWATQTLAQALAPGIRVNGVGPGPTLPSIHQTPEEFAAEARGTLLQTPGSPEAVAEAVLWLIDARMVTGQMIAVDGGQHLAWRTPDIQE
;
A
#
# COMPACT_ATOMS: atom_id res chain seq x y z
N MET A 1 36.76 -6.21 5.76
CA MET A 1 35.50 -5.49 5.93
C MET A 1 35.65 -4.22 5.12
N THR A 2 35.09 -4.21 3.92
CA THR A 2 35.10 -3.03 3.05
C THR A 2 34.03 -2.09 3.55
N ASP A 3 34.47 -0.93 4.04
CA ASP A 3 33.64 0.23 4.34
C ASP A 3 32.95 0.65 3.02
N GLN A 4 31.71 0.17 2.79
CA GLN A 4 30.88 0.69 1.73
C GLN A 4 30.31 2.01 2.26
N GLY A 5 30.94 3.11 1.85
CA GLY A 5 30.39 4.44 2.09
C GLY A 5 28.90 4.51 1.70
N PRO A 6 28.12 5.49 2.18
CA PRO A 6 26.68 5.55 2.01
C PRO A 6 26.34 5.40 0.53
N SER A 7 25.59 4.34 0.18
CA SER A 7 25.15 4.10 -1.20
C SER A 7 24.40 5.34 -1.70
N ALA A 8 24.61 5.68 -2.97
CA ALA A 8 23.92 6.82 -3.59
C ALA A 8 22.41 6.74 -3.37
N VAL A 9 21.76 7.88 -3.13
CA VAL A 9 20.31 7.96 -2.94
C VAL A 9 19.62 7.56 -4.23
N ARG A 10 18.75 6.55 -4.19
CA ARG A 10 17.99 6.08 -5.36
C ARG A 10 16.82 7.00 -5.72
N GLY A 11 16.39 7.85 -4.79
CA GLY A 11 15.27 8.76 -4.94
C GLY A 11 14.49 8.93 -3.62
N VAL A 12 13.34 9.55 -3.70
CA VAL A 12 12.44 9.76 -2.55
C VAL A 12 11.17 8.93 -2.73
N ALA A 13 10.79 8.20 -1.69
CA ALA A 13 9.54 7.44 -1.64
C ALA A 13 8.56 8.06 -0.64
N LEU A 14 7.33 8.33 -1.07
CA LEU A 14 6.21 8.67 -0.17
C LEU A 14 5.37 7.43 0.09
N VAL A 15 5.19 7.06 1.36
CA VAL A 15 4.39 5.90 1.78
C VAL A 15 3.23 6.37 2.65
N THR A 16 1.99 6.18 2.19
CA THR A 16 0.81 6.50 3.01
C THR A 16 0.55 5.41 4.05
N GLY A 17 0.17 5.80 5.29
CA GLY A 17 0.02 4.86 6.40
C GLY A 17 1.33 4.13 6.74
N GLY A 18 2.48 4.83 6.56
CA GLY A 18 3.81 4.24 6.67
C GLY A 18 4.26 3.93 8.10
N ALA A 19 3.59 4.45 9.15
CA ALA A 19 4.10 4.36 10.51
C ALA A 19 3.97 2.97 11.16
N ARG A 20 3.05 2.13 10.72
CA ARG A 20 2.67 0.86 11.37
C ARG A 20 2.50 -0.28 10.37
N ARG A 21 2.50 -1.52 10.91
CA ARG A 21 2.10 -2.75 10.20
C ARG A 21 2.86 -2.88 8.85
N ILE A 22 2.16 -3.20 7.76
CA ILE A 22 2.75 -3.37 6.41
C ILE A 22 3.48 -2.12 5.95
N GLY A 23 2.88 -0.93 6.15
CA GLY A 23 3.48 0.34 5.73
C GLY A 23 4.85 0.60 6.35
N ARG A 24 5.03 0.26 7.64
CA ARG A 24 6.32 0.38 8.33
C ARG A 24 7.39 -0.51 7.70
N VAL A 25 7.04 -1.75 7.38
CA VAL A 25 7.98 -2.68 6.74
C VAL A 25 8.33 -2.21 5.34
N ILE A 26 7.35 -1.68 4.57
CA ILE A 26 7.61 -1.06 3.27
C ILE A 26 8.60 0.10 3.41
N CYS A 27 8.40 1.02 4.37
CA CYS A 27 9.32 2.14 4.60
C CYS A 27 10.75 1.66 4.88
N LEU A 28 10.93 0.68 5.77
CA LEU A 28 12.24 0.12 6.10
C LEU A 28 12.88 -0.62 4.92
N THR A 29 12.10 -1.34 4.13
CA THR A 29 12.57 -2.04 2.92
C THR A 29 13.07 -1.03 1.89
N LEU A 30 12.33 0.06 1.66
CA LEU A 30 12.74 1.14 0.76
C LEU A 30 13.99 1.87 1.27
N ALA A 31 14.08 2.15 2.57
CA ALA A 31 15.27 2.77 3.17
C ALA A 31 16.51 1.87 3.00
N LYS A 32 16.40 0.56 3.27
CA LYS A 32 17.48 -0.42 3.01
C LYS A 32 17.88 -0.49 1.54
N ALA A 33 16.91 -0.31 0.64
CA ALA A 33 17.17 -0.26 -0.80
C ALA A 33 17.77 1.08 -1.28
N GLY A 34 17.98 2.07 -0.39
CA GLY A 34 18.66 3.33 -0.70
C GLY A 34 17.72 4.53 -0.98
N TYR A 35 16.42 4.43 -0.70
CA TYR A 35 15.49 5.56 -0.81
C TYR A 35 15.48 6.40 0.47
N ASP A 36 15.35 7.71 0.33
CA ASP A 36 14.86 8.59 1.40
C ASP A 36 13.33 8.43 1.49
N VAL A 37 12.73 8.51 2.68
CA VAL A 37 11.34 8.09 2.88
C VAL A 37 10.50 9.19 3.54
N ALA A 38 9.48 9.66 2.85
CA ALA A 38 8.41 10.47 3.42
C ALA A 38 7.35 9.53 4.01
N VAL A 39 7.20 9.57 5.33
CA VAL A 39 6.31 8.69 6.09
C VAL A 39 5.02 9.45 6.40
N HIS A 40 3.93 9.13 5.70
CA HIS A 40 2.63 9.67 6.07
C HIS A 40 1.97 8.83 7.17
N HIS A 41 1.35 9.52 8.13
CA HIS A 41 0.51 8.94 9.20
C HIS A 41 -0.70 9.83 9.51
N HIS A 42 -1.75 9.26 10.11
CA HIS A 42 -2.87 10.05 10.65
C HIS A 42 -2.67 10.30 12.16
N ALA A 43 -2.86 9.29 12.99
CA ALA A 43 -2.81 9.39 14.46
C ALA A 43 -1.57 8.74 15.10
N SER A 44 -0.69 8.10 14.30
CA SER A 44 0.44 7.28 14.79
C SER A 44 1.76 8.07 14.85
N GLY A 45 1.75 9.26 15.44
CA GLY A 45 2.92 10.15 15.43
C GLY A 45 4.13 9.61 16.21
N GLU A 46 3.92 8.86 17.30
CA GLU A 46 5.00 8.24 18.08
C GLU A 46 5.67 7.10 17.30
N ASP A 47 4.87 6.20 16.70
CA ASP A 47 5.42 5.14 15.85
C ASP A 47 6.15 5.72 14.63
N ALA A 48 5.66 6.82 14.07
CA ALA A 48 6.31 7.49 12.96
C ALA A 48 7.68 8.07 13.35
N ARG A 49 7.83 8.64 14.57
CA ARG A 49 9.13 9.10 15.08
C ARG A 49 10.10 7.94 15.29
N THR A 50 9.66 6.86 15.93
CA THR A 50 10.47 5.65 16.09
C THR A 50 10.96 5.12 14.75
N LEU A 51 10.08 5.08 13.75
CA LEU A 51 10.45 4.65 12.40
C LEU A 51 11.45 5.61 11.74
N ALA A 52 11.32 6.92 11.96
CA ALA A 52 12.28 7.90 11.44
C ALA A 52 13.70 7.68 12.01
N ASP A 53 13.83 7.37 13.31
CA ASP A 53 15.11 7.04 13.94
C ASP A 53 15.71 5.76 13.32
N GLU A 54 14.89 4.74 13.05
CA GLU A 54 15.36 3.52 12.39
C GLU A 54 15.81 3.77 10.95
N ILE A 55 15.09 4.61 10.20
CA ILE A 55 15.48 5.02 8.84
C ILE A 55 16.80 5.79 8.89
N ALA A 56 16.98 6.68 9.87
CA ALA A 56 18.22 7.41 10.08
C ALA A 56 19.40 6.48 10.41
N ALA A 57 19.17 5.44 11.20
CA ALA A 57 20.17 4.41 11.51
C ALA A 57 20.61 3.61 10.27
N LEU A 58 19.77 3.55 9.23
CA LEU A 58 20.10 2.97 7.90
C LEU A 58 20.83 3.98 7.00
N GLY A 59 21.15 5.18 7.50
CA GLY A 59 21.83 6.22 6.73
C GLY A 59 20.93 6.93 5.71
N ARG A 60 19.59 6.89 5.89
CA ARG A 60 18.64 7.55 5.00
C ARG A 60 17.93 8.71 5.71
N ARG A 61 17.48 9.68 4.92
CA ARG A 61 16.66 10.78 5.45
C ARG A 61 15.19 10.36 5.47
N SER A 62 14.44 10.94 6.40
CA SER A 62 12.98 10.82 6.39
C SER A 62 12.32 12.15 6.76
N CYS A 63 11.06 12.32 6.36
CA CYS A 63 10.17 13.35 6.87
C CYS A 63 8.84 12.72 7.28
N LEU A 64 8.21 13.31 8.30
CA LEU A 64 6.94 12.84 8.82
C LEU A 64 5.83 13.78 8.37
N LEU A 65 4.80 13.23 7.74
CA LEU A 65 3.69 13.98 7.17
C LEU A 65 2.39 13.52 7.83
N GLN A 66 1.73 14.42 8.56
CA GLN A 66 0.47 14.10 9.23
C GLN A 66 -0.71 14.66 8.41
N ALA A 67 -1.62 13.77 8.01
CA ALA A 67 -2.88 14.15 7.36
C ALA A 67 -3.99 13.14 7.67
N ASP A 68 -5.23 13.59 7.65
CA ASP A 68 -6.40 12.74 7.46
C ASP A 68 -6.61 12.59 5.95
N LEU A 69 -6.67 11.36 5.45
CA LEU A 69 -6.86 11.10 4.02
C LEU A 69 -8.30 11.34 3.54
N THR A 70 -9.23 11.63 4.43
CA THR A 70 -10.58 12.11 4.07
C THR A 70 -10.60 13.62 3.77
N ASP A 71 -9.54 14.36 4.14
CA ASP A 71 -9.37 15.78 3.83
C ASP A 71 -8.54 15.95 2.54
N GLU A 72 -9.22 16.13 1.41
CA GLU A 72 -8.57 16.25 0.09
C GLU A 72 -7.53 17.38 0.06
N THR A 73 -7.76 18.49 0.76
CA THR A 73 -6.81 19.62 0.78
C THR A 73 -5.48 19.19 1.41
N ARG A 74 -5.54 18.44 2.52
CA ARG A 74 -4.34 17.90 3.17
C ARG A 74 -3.68 16.81 2.34
N VAL A 75 -4.47 15.94 1.70
CA VAL A 75 -3.96 14.89 0.80
C VAL A 75 -3.16 15.52 -0.35
N ARG A 76 -3.71 16.54 -1.00
CA ARG A 76 -3.08 17.24 -2.12
C ARG A 76 -1.74 17.88 -1.75
N ALA A 77 -1.56 18.26 -0.49
CA ALA A 77 -0.33 18.88 0.01
C ALA A 77 0.79 17.87 0.34
N LEU A 78 0.50 16.55 0.45
CA LEU A 78 1.48 15.55 0.91
C LEU A 78 2.67 15.40 -0.04
N VAL A 79 2.43 15.32 -1.35
CA VAL A 79 3.52 15.17 -2.34
C VAL A 79 4.40 16.41 -2.40
N PRO A 80 3.86 17.65 -2.50
CA PRO A 80 4.67 18.86 -2.41
C PRO A 80 5.49 18.97 -1.13
N ALA A 81 4.90 18.66 0.04
CA ALA A 81 5.60 18.72 1.32
C ALA A 81 6.74 17.68 1.41
N ALA A 82 6.53 16.47 0.87
CA ALA A 82 7.59 15.47 0.78
C ALA A 82 8.73 15.95 -0.12
N ALA A 83 8.39 16.55 -1.26
CA ALA A 83 9.38 17.07 -2.23
C ALA A 83 10.17 18.26 -1.67
N GLU A 84 9.53 19.14 -0.91
CA GLU A 84 10.21 20.24 -0.21
C GLU A 84 11.23 19.73 0.82
N ALA A 85 10.87 18.69 1.59
CA ALA A 85 11.69 18.16 2.66
C ALA A 85 12.86 17.28 2.17
N LEU A 86 12.65 16.47 1.14
CA LEU A 86 13.59 15.40 0.75
C LEU A 86 14.08 15.51 -0.70
N GLY A 87 13.43 16.28 -1.52
CA GLY A 87 13.63 16.36 -2.97
C GLY A 87 12.51 15.65 -3.75
N PRO A 88 12.54 15.68 -5.09
CA PRO A 88 11.46 15.14 -5.93
C PRO A 88 11.07 13.72 -5.57
N VAL A 89 9.77 13.48 -5.35
CA VAL A 89 9.24 12.15 -5.04
C VAL A 89 9.21 11.33 -6.33
N THR A 90 9.93 10.21 -6.36
CA THR A 90 10.02 9.30 -7.52
C THR A 90 9.26 8.00 -7.33
N VAL A 91 8.84 7.71 -6.09
CA VAL A 91 8.03 6.55 -5.74
C VAL A 91 6.88 6.98 -4.85
N LEU A 92 5.66 6.61 -5.24
CA LEU A 92 4.46 6.78 -4.40
C LEU A 92 3.89 5.40 -4.06
N VAL A 93 3.78 5.10 -2.76
CA VAL A 93 3.13 3.86 -2.29
C VAL A 93 1.84 4.21 -1.54
N ASN A 94 0.70 3.95 -2.17
CA ASN A 94 -0.62 4.09 -1.58
C ASN A 94 -0.93 2.86 -0.72
N ASN A 95 -0.49 2.87 0.55
CA ASN A 95 -0.65 1.76 1.48
C ASN A 95 -1.76 2.01 2.53
N ALA A 96 -2.06 3.25 2.88
CA ALA A 96 -3.09 3.56 3.87
C ALA A 96 -4.44 2.92 3.51
N SER A 97 -5.15 2.42 4.54
CA SER A 97 -6.42 1.73 4.37
C SER A 97 -7.29 1.86 5.61
N VAL A 98 -8.57 2.06 5.35
CA VAL A 98 -9.64 1.76 6.31
C VAL A 98 -10.24 0.41 5.93
N PHE A 99 -10.51 -0.43 6.94
CA PHE A 99 -11.07 -1.77 6.78
C PHE A 99 -12.10 -1.99 7.89
N GLU A 100 -13.37 -1.83 7.57
CA GLU A 100 -14.49 -1.99 8.49
C GLU A 100 -15.51 -2.96 7.89
N ASP A 101 -16.16 -3.76 8.75
CA ASP A 101 -17.21 -4.69 8.31
C ASP A 101 -18.48 -3.89 7.97
N ASP A 102 -18.93 -4.05 6.75
CA ASP A 102 -20.24 -3.59 6.29
C ASP A 102 -20.84 -4.57 5.27
N ARG A 103 -22.15 -4.61 5.20
CA ARG A 103 -22.88 -5.56 4.35
C ARG A 103 -24.11 -4.89 3.74
N ILE A 104 -24.61 -5.44 2.62
CA ILE A 104 -25.88 -5.01 2.06
C ILE A 104 -26.98 -5.16 3.12
N GLY A 105 -27.74 -4.09 3.32
CA GLY A 105 -28.76 -3.95 4.37
C GLY A 105 -28.26 -3.24 5.65
N GLY A 106 -26.95 -3.03 5.80
CA GLY A 106 -26.34 -2.31 6.93
C GLY A 106 -25.31 -1.26 6.53
N LEU A 107 -25.25 -0.87 5.25
CA LEU A 107 -24.33 0.16 4.78
C LEU A 107 -24.71 1.52 5.35
N SER A 108 -23.81 2.13 6.15
CA SER A 108 -23.95 3.50 6.59
C SER A 108 -23.26 4.46 5.61
N ARG A 109 -23.75 5.69 5.54
CA ARG A 109 -23.09 6.74 4.77
C ARG A 109 -21.67 7.01 5.29
N GLU A 110 -21.48 6.96 6.58
CA GLU A 110 -20.19 7.17 7.24
C GLU A 110 -19.16 6.11 6.84
N SER A 111 -19.49 4.81 6.94
CA SER A 111 -18.60 3.71 6.52
C SER A 111 -18.28 3.81 5.04
N TRP A 112 -19.31 4.05 4.20
CA TRP A 112 -19.16 4.24 2.78
C TRP A 112 -18.17 5.36 2.46
N ASP A 113 -18.38 6.56 2.99
CA ASP A 113 -17.53 7.72 2.71
C ASP A 113 -16.10 7.47 3.18
N ARG A 114 -15.91 6.92 4.39
CA ARG A 114 -14.57 6.62 4.91
C ARG A 114 -13.80 5.64 4.00
N HIS A 115 -14.45 4.59 3.51
CA HIS A 115 -13.80 3.65 2.60
C HIS A 115 -13.49 4.30 1.26
N LEU A 116 -14.45 5.00 0.64
CA LEU A 116 -14.25 5.57 -0.69
C LEU A 116 -13.25 6.73 -0.66
N GLU A 117 -13.31 7.60 0.34
CA GLU A 117 -12.38 8.74 0.45
C GLU A 117 -10.96 8.25 0.75
N THR A 118 -10.77 7.39 1.75
CA THR A 118 -9.43 6.95 2.16
C THR A 118 -8.80 5.98 1.17
N ASN A 119 -9.56 4.96 0.71
CA ASN A 119 -8.99 3.84 -0.04
C ASN A 119 -8.99 4.06 -1.55
N LEU A 120 -9.80 5.00 -2.06
CA LEU A 120 -9.92 5.26 -3.51
C LEU A 120 -9.61 6.72 -3.84
N ARG A 121 -10.36 7.69 -3.28
CA ARG A 121 -10.19 9.10 -3.67
C ARG A 121 -8.81 9.64 -3.32
N ALA A 122 -8.31 9.42 -2.11
CA ALA A 122 -6.99 9.89 -1.69
C ALA A 122 -5.85 9.35 -2.59
N PRO A 123 -5.75 8.04 -2.92
CA PRO A 123 -4.80 7.53 -3.90
C PRO A 123 -4.85 8.24 -5.26
N LEU A 124 -6.05 8.60 -5.76
CA LEU A 124 -6.19 9.31 -7.03
C LEU A 124 -5.67 10.76 -6.94
N VAL A 125 -6.00 11.46 -5.86
CA VAL A 125 -5.50 12.82 -5.60
C VAL A 125 -3.98 12.83 -5.46
N LEU A 126 -3.41 11.83 -4.79
CA LEU A 126 -1.96 11.67 -4.67
C LEU A 126 -1.31 11.36 -6.02
N ALA A 127 -1.95 10.54 -6.86
CA ALA A 127 -1.46 10.25 -8.21
C ALA A 127 -1.45 11.51 -9.10
N GLU A 128 -2.49 12.35 -9.02
CA GLU A 128 -2.52 13.67 -9.68
C GLU A 128 -1.37 14.57 -9.22
N ALA A 129 -1.19 14.72 -7.89
CA ALA A 129 -0.13 15.54 -7.32
C ALA A 129 1.26 15.01 -7.66
N PHE A 130 1.42 13.67 -7.68
CA PHE A 130 2.67 13.02 -8.08
C PHE A 130 3.00 13.27 -9.54
N ALA A 131 2.05 13.08 -10.45
CA ALA A 131 2.24 13.34 -11.88
C ALA A 131 2.51 14.81 -12.21
N ALA A 132 2.00 15.74 -11.39
CA ALA A 132 2.25 17.16 -11.57
C ALA A 132 3.69 17.59 -11.24
N GLN A 133 4.41 16.84 -10.39
CA GLN A 133 5.75 17.22 -9.93
C GLN A 133 6.89 16.36 -10.52
N THR A 134 6.59 15.23 -11.14
CA THR A 134 7.60 14.36 -11.75
C THR A 134 7.17 13.84 -13.11
N VAL A 135 8.13 13.68 -14.00
CA VAL A 135 7.93 13.12 -15.34
C VAL A 135 8.35 11.64 -15.40
N GLU A 136 9.07 11.15 -14.41
CA GLU A 136 9.50 9.76 -14.30
C GLU A 136 9.26 9.25 -12.87
N GLY A 137 8.62 8.10 -12.75
CA GLY A 137 8.36 7.53 -11.43
C GLY A 137 7.54 6.25 -11.44
N VAL A 138 7.23 5.81 -10.22
CA VAL A 138 6.42 4.60 -10.00
C VAL A 138 5.39 4.85 -8.92
N ILE A 139 4.15 4.46 -9.19
CA ILE A 139 3.06 4.38 -8.22
C ILE A 139 2.79 2.91 -7.94
N VAL A 140 2.75 2.51 -6.66
CA VAL A 140 2.32 1.18 -6.23
C VAL A 140 1.13 1.33 -5.30
N ASN A 141 0.00 0.76 -5.69
CA ASN A 141 -1.23 0.74 -4.92
C ASN A 141 -1.35 -0.56 -4.13
N LEU A 142 -1.44 -0.48 -2.79
CA LEU A 142 -1.83 -1.64 -1.99
C LEU A 142 -3.32 -1.88 -2.21
N LEU A 143 -3.63 -3.02 -2.79
CA LEU A 143 -4.97 -3.49 -3.09
C LEU A 143 -5.40 -4.55 -2.05
N ASP A 144 -6.10 -5.55 -2.48
CA ASP A 144 -6.48 -6.73 -1.71
C ASP A 144 -6.71 -7.89 -2.70
N GLN A 145 -6.45 -9.12 -2.30
CA GLN A 145 -6.78 -10.30 -3.12
C GLN A 145 -8.29 -10.40 -3.44
N LYS A 146 -9.14 -9.72 -2.61
CA LYS A 146 -10.60 -9.66 -2.84
C LYS A 146 -10.99 -9.02 -4.17
N VAL A 147 -10.10 -8.28 -4.82
CA VAL A 147 -10.36 -7.78 -6.19
C VAL A 147 -10.39 -8.93 -7.22
N LEU A 148 -9.78 -10.08 -6.90
CA LEU A 148 -9.80 -11.30 -7.73
C LEU A 148 -10.84 -12.32 -7.24
N LYS A 149 -11.14 -12.31 -5.93
CA LYS A 149 -12.09 -13.22 -5.30
C LYS A 149 -13.07 -12.43 -4.43
N PRO A 150 -14.21 -11.99 -4.98
CA PRO A 150 -15.20 -11.20 -4.24
C PRO A 150 -15.67 -11.89 -2.96
N ASP A 151 -15.90 -11.08 -1.91
CA ASP A 151 -16.45 -11.48 -0.62
C ASP A 151 -17.63 -10.53 -0.30
N PRO A 152 -18.84 -11.03 -0.01
CA PRO A 152 -20.00 -10.18 0.27
C PRO A 152 -19.91 -9.42 1.60
N ARG A 153 -18.98 -9.79 2.47
CA ARG A 153 -18.61 -9.03 3.65
C ARG A 153 -17.70 -7.88 3.24
N PHE A 154 -17.58 -6.83 4.06
CA PHE A 154 -16.73 -5.68 3.76
C PHE A 154 -17.06 -5.04 2.40
N PHE A 155 -18.35 -4.75 2.20
CA PHE A 155 -18.87 -4.42 0.87
C PHE A 155 -18.28 -3.13 0.30
N SER A 156 -18.35 -2.01 1.03
CA SER A 156 -17.81 -0.73 0.54
C SER A 156 -16.28 -0.71 0.52
N TYR A 157 -15.62 -1.42 1.46
CA TYR A 157 -14.19 -1.67 1.38
C TYR A 157 -13.81 -2.39 0.08
N SER A 158 -14.46 -3.52 -0.21
CA SER A 158 -14.17 -4.31 -1.42
C SER A 158 -14.43 -3.51 -2.68
N LEU A 159 -15.49 -2.69 -2.70
CA LEU A 159 -15.80 -1.80 -3.81
C LEU A 159 -14.68 -0.75 -4.00
N SER A 160 -14.20 -0.13 -2.90
CA SER A 160 -13.10 0.85 -2.95
C SER A 160 -11.81 0.23 -3.51
N ARG A 161 -11.49 -1.02 -3.14
CA ARG A 161 -10.31 -1.74 -3.65
C ARG A 161 -10.45 -2.13 -5.13
N ASN A 162 -11.65 -2.57 -5.55
CA ASN A 162 -11.95 -2.83 -6.97
C ASN A 162 -11.86 -1.55 -7.81
N GLY A 163 -12.37 -0.43 -7.28
CA GLY A 163 -12.22 0.88 -7.91
C GLY A 163 -10.76 1.29 -8.07
N LEU A 164 -9.93 1.08 -7.04
CA LEU A 164 -8.51 1.37 -7.09
C LEU A 164 -7.75 0.42 -8.04
N TRP A 165 -8.18 -0.86 -8.14
CA TRP A 165 -7.64 -1.79 -9.14
C TRP A 165 -7.92 -1.33 -10.56
N TRP A 166 -9.15 -0.95 -10.86
CA TRP A 166 -9.50 -0.37 -12.15
C TRP A 166 -8.70 0.91 -12.43
N ALA A 167 -8.60 1.79 -11.42
CA ALA A 167 -7.81 3.01 -11.51
C ALA A 167 -6.31 2.75 -11.73
N THR A 168 -5.75 1.69 -11.15
CA THR A 168 -4.35 1.29 -11.37
C THR A 168 -4.08 1.06 -12.86
N GLN A 169 -4.99 0.39 -13.56
CA GLN A 169 -4.86 0.12 -15.00
C GLN A 169 -5.01 1.40 -15.84
N THR A 170 -6.01 2.21 -15.54
CA THR A 170 -6.27 3.45 -16.29
C THR A 170 -5.24 4.55 -16.03
N LEU A 171 -4.71 4.65 -14.80
CA LEU A 171 -3.58 5.52 -14.50
C LEU A 171 -2.30 5.07 -15.22
N ALA A 172 -2.07 3.76 -15.33
CA ALA A 172 -0.93 3.23 -16.09
C ALA A 172 -1.01 3.65 -17.57
N GLN A 173 -2.22 3.68 -18.16
CA GLN A 173 -2.44 4.18 -19.52
C GLN A 173 -2.25 5.68 -19.63
N ALA A 174 -2.81 6.44 -18.67
CA ALA A 174 -2.83 7.90 -18.72
C ALA A 174 -1.45 8.54 -18.45
N LEU A 175 -0.61 7.89 -17.62
CA LEU A 175 0.66 8.43 -17.14
C LEU A 175 1.88 7.87 -17.87
N ALA A 176 1.67 6.90 -18.78
CA ALA A 176 2.75 6.41 -19.65
C ALA A 176 3.24 7.52 -20.61
N PRO A 177 4.52 7.47 -21.05
CA PRO A 177 5.54 6.47 -20.75
C PRO A 177 6.33 6.75 -19.46
N GLY A 178 6.19 7.90 -18.84
CA GLY A 178 7.07 8.36 -17.77
C GLY A 178 6.77 7.71 -16.42
N ILE A 179 5.51 7.49 -16.08
CA ILE A 179 5.11 6.96 -14.78
C ILE A 179 4.45 5.58 -14.96
N ARG A 180 4.99 4.58 -14.26
CA ARG A 180 4.39 3.25 -14.17
C ARG A 180 3.46 3.18 -12.96
N VAL A 181 2.34 2.47 -13.10
CA VAL A 181 1.38 2.28 -12.02
C VAL A 181 1.05 0.81 -11.89
N ASN A 182 1.29 0.23 -10.72
CA ASN A 182 1.03 -1.18 -10.45
C ASN A 182 0.37 -1.37 -9.08
N GLY A 183 -0.05 -2.59 -8.78
CA GLY A 183 -0.69 -2.95 -7.53
C GLY A 183 -0.08 -4.18 -6.86
N VAL A 184 -0.19 -4.25 -5.54
CA VAL A 184 0.04 -5.46 -4.76
C VAL A 184 -1.26 -5.81 -4.05
N GLY A 185 -1.70 -7.06 -4.17
CA GLY A 185 -2.90 -7.60 -3.53
C GLY A 185 -2.54 -8.57 -2.41
N PRO A 186 -2.40 -8.11 -1.15
CA PRO A 186 -2.13 -9.00 -0.03
C PRO A 186 -3.32 -9.92 0.27
N GLY A 187 -3.01 -11.12 0.78
CA GLY A 187 -3.93 -11.99 1.48
C GLY A 187 -3.80 -11.83 3.01
N PRO A 188 -4.04 -12.92 3.79
CA PRO A 188 -3.96 -12.90 5.25
C PRO A 188 -2.51 -12.70 5.69
N THR A 189 -2.13 -11.43 5.94
CA THR A 189 -0.76 -11.02 6.26
C THR A 189 -0.57 -10.74 7.76
N LEU A 190 -1.50 -10.03 8.37
CA LEU A 190 -1.54 -9.73 9.80
C LEU A 190 -2.99 -9.79 10.27
N PRO A 191 -3.26 -10.30 11.49
CA PRO A 191 -4.63 -10.32 12.00
C PRO A 191 -5.23 -8.92 12.00
N SER A 192 -6.49 -8.81 11.61
CA SER A 192 -7.25 -7.57 11.73
C SER A 192 -7.63 -7.35 13.21
N ILE A 193 -8.03 -6.13 13.54
CA ILE A 193 -8.53 -5.82 14.90
C ILE A 193 -9.84 -6.55 15.25
N HIS A 194 -10.49 -7.15 14.26
CA HIS A 194 -11.76 -7.87 14.36
C HIS A 194 -11.59 -9.40 14.34
N GLN A 195 -10.34 -9.89 14.24
CA GLN A 195 -10.04 -11.32 14.17
C GLN A 195 -9.39 -11.84 15.43
N THR A 196 -9.84 -13.01 15.88
CA THR A 196 -9.09 -13.80 16.88
C THR A 196 -7.86 -14.45 16.22
N PRO A 197 -6.85 -14.87 17.02
CA PRO A 197 -5.71 -15.63 16.50
C PRO A 197 -6.12 -16.93 15.79
N GLU A 198 -7.16 -17.60 16.27
CA GLU A 198 -7.69 -18.85 15.72
C GLU A 198 -8.35 -18.62 14.35
N GLU A 199 -9.12 -17.53 14.19
CA GLU A 199 -9.74 -17.16 12.93
C GLU A 199 -8.68 -16.79 11.89
N PHE A 200 -7.66 -16.03 12.27
CA PHE A 200 -6.53 -15.70 11.39
C PHE A 200 -5.77 -16.95 10.97
N ALA A 201 -5.48 -17.87 11.90
CA ALA A 201 -4.83 -19.13 11.60
C ALA A 201 -5.67 -20.02 10.68
N ALA A 202 -7.00 -20.02 10.85
CA ALA A 202 -7.92 -20.75 9.97
C ALA A 202 -7.92 -20.17 8.55
N GLU A 203 -7.93 -18.83 8.42
CA GLU A 203 -7.84 -18.16 7.13
C GLU A 203 -6.52 -18.47 6.42
N ALA A 204 -5.40 -18.44 7.15
CA ALA A 204 -4.09 -18.77 6.60
C ALA A 204 -4.02 -20.23 6.10
N ARG A 205 -4.58 -21.19 6.86
CA ARG A 205 -4.67 -22.59 6.42
C ARG A 205 -5.58 -22.78 5.20
N GLY A 206 -6.49 -21.86 4.95
CA GLY A 206 -7.37 -21.86 3.77
C GLY A 206 -6.70 -21.39 2.47
N THR A 207 -5.46 -20.91 2.54
CA THR A 207 -4.68 -20.56 1.34
C THR A 207 -4.06 -21.82 0.72
N LEU A 208 -3.67 -21.78 -0.56
CA LEU A 208 -3.02 -22.94 -1.19
C LEU A 208 -1.67 -23.28 -0.53
N LEU A 209 -0.92 -22.27 -0.07
CA LEU A 209 0.35 -22.48 0.63
C LEU A 209 0.17 -22.81 2.11
N GLN A 210 -1.04 -22.75 2.65
CA GLN A 210 -1.42 -23.08 4.04
C GLN A 210 -0.61 -22.32 5.11
N THR A 211 -0.10 -21.15 4.77
CA THR A 211 0.71 -20.31 5.65
C THR A 211 0.26 -18.85 5.51
N PRO A 212 0.32 -18.06 6.59
CA PRO A 212 0.05 -16.65 6.49
C PRO A 212 1.12 -15.96 5.62
N GLY A 213 0.74 -14.92 4.92
CA GLY A 213 1.68 -13.98 4.34
C GLY A 213 2.45 -13.22 5.43
N SER A 214 3.41 -12.42 5.02
CA SER A 214 4.14 -11.54 5.92
C SER A 214 4.21 -10.12 5.36
N PRO A 215 4.34 -9.09 6.23
CA PRO A 215 4.60 -7.73 5.78
C PRO A 215 5.85 -7.63 4.91
N GLU A 216 6.87 -8.46 5.17
CA GLU A 216 8.11 -8.54 4.42
C GLU A 216 7.86 -8.99 2.98
N ALA A 217 7.06 -10.05 2.77
CA ALA A 217 6.72 -10.55 1.43
C ALA A 217 5.95 -9.48 0.62
N VAL A 218 5.07 -8.73 1.27
CA VAL A 218 4.37 -7.60 0.64
C VAL A 218 5.35 -6.48 0.26
N ALA A 219 6.28 -6.12 1.16
CA ALA A 219 7.27 -5.08 0.92
C ALA A 219 8.28 -5.47 -0.19
N GLU A 220 8.66 -6.75 -0.26
CA GLU A 220 9.48 -7.30 -1.34
C GLU A 220 8.77 -7.18 -2.69
N ALA A 221 7.49 -7.51 -2.77
CA ALA A 221 6.70 -7.34 -3.99
C ALA A 221 6.58 -5.87 -4.41
N VAL A 222 6.42 -4.95 -3.45
CA VAL A 222 6.44 -3.49 -3.71
C VAL A 222 7.79 -3.09 -4.31
N LEU A 223 8.91 -3.47 -3.69
CA LEU A 223 10.24 -3.14 -4.18
C LEU A 223 10.50 -3.74 -5.56
N TRP A 224 10.08 -4.99 -5.78
CA TRP A 224 10.19 -5.62 -7.10
C TRP A 224 9.44 -4.85 -8.19
N LEU A 225 8.20 -4.41 -7.93
CA LEU A 225 7.41 -3.60 -8.88
C LEU A 225 8.07 -2.24 -9.16
N ILE A 226 8.74 -1.66 -8.17
CA ILE A 226 9.51 -0.42 -8.36
C ILE A 226 10.66 -0.67 -9.35
N ASP A 227 11.34 -1.80 -9.26
CA ASP A 227 12.50 -2.15 -10.10
C ASP A 227 12.13 -2.75 -11.47
N ALA A 228 10.93 -3.30 -11.60
CA ALA A 228 10.46 -3.98 -12.83
C ALA A 228 10.06 -2.98 -13.93
N ARG A 229 11.04 -2.45 -14.65
CA ARG A 229 10.89 -1.33 -15.62
C ARG A 229 9.88 -1.58 -16.74
N MET A 230 9.62 -2.83 -17.11
CA MET A 230 8.69 -3.20 -18.20
C MET A 230 7.32 -3.64 -17.70
N VAL A 231 7.02 -3.43 -16.39
CA VAL A 231 5.75 -3.80 -15.77
C VAL A 231 4.95 -2.54 -15.41
N THR A 232 3.77 -2.40 -15.99
CA THR A 232 2.80 -1.35 -15.66
C THR A 232 1.37 -1.87 -15.84
N GLY A 233 0.41 -1.36 -15.08
CA GLY A 233 -1.00 -1.76 -15.10
C GLY A 233 -1.26 -3.16 -14.54
N GLN A 234 -0.31 -3.75 -13.78
CA GLN A 234 -0.40 -5.11 -13.26
C GLN A 234 -0.63 -5.13 -11.74
N MET A 235 -1.22 -6.22 -11.26
CA MET A 235 -1.28 -6.53 -9.84
C MET A 235 -0.59 -7.87 -9.57
N ILE A 236 0.22 -7.90 -8.51
CA ILE A 236 0.78 -9.14 -7.95
C ILE A 236 -0.02 -9.50 -6.70
N ALA A 237 -0.66 -10.66 -6.71
CA ALA A 237 -1.28 -11.22 -5.52
C ALA A 237 -0.20 -11.83 -4.61
N VAL A 238 -0.09 -11.32 -3.38
CA VAL A 238 0.80 -11.86 -2.33
C VAL A 238 -0.09 -12.44 -1.24
N ASP A 239 -0.78 -13.53 -1.58
CA ASP A 239 -1.90 -14.07 -0.82
C ASP A 239 -1.82 -15.58 -0.55
N GLY A 240 -0.67 -16.19 -0.79
CA GLY A 240 -0.50 -17.65 -0.65
C GLY A 240 -1.41 -18.46 -1.57
N GLY A 241 -1.92 -17.86 -2.65
CA GLY A 241 -2.89 -18.48 -3.56
C GLY A 241 -4.33 -18.47 -3.03
N GLN A 242 -4.67 -17.61 -2.07
CA GLN A 242 -6.02 -17.53 -1.49
C GLN A 242 -7.09 -17.30 -2.57
N HIS A 243 -6.82 -16.42 -3.54
CA HIS A 243 -7.76 -16.12 -4.62
C HIS A 243 -7.99 -17.31 -5.58
N LEU A 244 -7.06 -18.26 -5.63
CA LEU A 244 -7.15 -19.47 -6.46
C LEU A 244 -7.84 -20.66 -5.74
N ALA A 245 -8.28 -20.48 -4.49
CA ALA A 245 -8.95 -21.54 -3.75
C ALA A 245 -10.27 -21.93 -4.47
N TRP A 246 -10.33 -23.18 -4.93
CA TRP A 246 -11.34 -23.70 -5.84
C TRP A 246 -12.24 -24.78 -5.20
N ARG A 247 -11.84 -25.33 -4.06
CA ARG A 247 -12.61 -26.38 -3.37
C ARG A 247 -13.91 -25.82 -2.82
N THR A 248 -15.02 -26.42 -3.22
CA THR A 248 -16.35 -26.18 -2.69
C THR A 248 -16.84 -27.44 -1.97
N PRO A 249 -17.85 -27.36 -1.08
CA PRO A 249 -18.32 -28.51 -0.29
C PRO A 249 -18.77 -29.73 -1.10
N ASP A 250 -19.09 -29.56 -2.38
CA ASP A 250 -19.51 -30.62 -3.32
C ASP A 250 -18.32 -31.36 -3.95
N ILE A 251 -17.10 -30.83 -3.84
CA ILE A 251 -15.91 -31.49 -4.38
C ILE A 251 -15.36 -32.46 -3.31
N GLN A 252 -15.54 -33.73 -3.58
CA GLN A 252 -14.96 -34.85 -2.77
C GLN A 252 -13.72 -35.40 -3.49
N GLU A 253 -12.66 -35.66 -2.75
CA GLU A 253 -11.48 -36.41 -3.22
C GLU A 253 -11.71 -37.90 -3.11
#